data_bbf05d0eca95c0abcfd6c8b17e865a3d
#
_entry.id   bbf05d0eca95c0abcfd6c8b17e865a3d
#
_cell.length_a   1.000
_cell.length_b   1.000
_cell.length_c   1.000
_cell.angle_alpha   90.00
_cell.angle_beta   90.00
_cell.angle_gamma   90.00
#
_symmetry.space_group_name_H-M   'P 1'
#
loop_
_entity.id
_entity.type
_entity.pdbx_description
1 polymer ?
#
loop_
_entity_poly.entity_id
_entity_poly.type
_entity_poly.pdbx_seq_one_letter_code
_entity_poly.pdbx_strand_id
1 'polypeptide(L)'
;IKLKPDFYVALMNRWQLLFDRRKFEDALRDADSCNTEVSRVCGLETLFALGRIDEIYKRIEIVSDLDDKNIRMAAFSSFISEREKKNTAHKFCQNPIPLIHFKNISSHIKESNKFITELIDELNNIKTTWEPSSKTTYKGFQTSSDINLFLNPSEKMMQLKSIIIDEIEAYYLKFRNHPCSYIENWPSKGSLIGWHVVLKQQGYQSP
;
A
#
# COMPACT_ATOMS: atom_id res chain seq x y z
N ILE A 1 -20.06 -4.51 29.15
CA ILE A 1 -18.64 -4.89 29.02
C ILE A 1 -17.86 -3.59 29.06
N LYS A 2 -17.18 -3.28 30.18
CA LYS A 2 -16.20 -2.18 30.20
C LYS A 2 -15.03 -2.63 29.35
N LEU A 3 -14.94 -2.13 28.10
CA LEU A 3 -13.76 -2.27 27.28
C LEU A 3 -12.58 -1.66 28.04
N LYS A 4 -11.45 -2.38 28.12
CA LYS A 4 -10.21 -1.79 28.58
C LYS A 4 -9.94 -0.58 27.67
N PRO A 5 -9.80 0.64 28.18
CA PRO A 5 -9.71 1.84 27.35
C PRO A 5 -8.47 1.88 26.44
N ASP A 6 -7.51 1.01 26.68
CA ASP A 6 -6.24 0.84 25.99
C ASP A 6 -6.20 -0.36 25.01
N PHE A 7 -7.35 -0.98 24.73
CA PHE A 7 -7.38 -2.11 23.80
C PHE A 7 -7.34 -1.61 22.34
N TYR A 8 -6.12 -1.47 21.83
CA TYR A 8 -5.79 -0.93 20.51
C TYR A 8 -6.68 -1.49 19.36
N VAL A 9 -6.81 -2.82 19.26
CA VAL A 9 -7.57 -3.46 18.16
C VAL A 9 -9.05 -3.05 18.19
N ALA A 10 -9.65 -2.97 19.37
CA ALA A 10 -11.05 -2.57 19.50
C ALA A 10 -11.24 -1.08 19.14
N LEU A 11 -10.31 -0.21 19.56
CA LEU A 11 -10.35 1.21 19.23
C LEU A 11 -10.18 1.44 17.73
N MET A 12 -9.24 0.74 17.08
CA MET A 12 -9.03 0.87 15.64
C MET A 12 -10.21 0.32 14.83
N ASN A 13 -10.81 -0.79 15.24
CA ASN A 13 -12.04 -1.30 14.62
C ASN A 13 -13.21 -0.32 14.79
N ARG A 14 -13.31 0.32 15.97
CA ARG A 14 -14.33 1.33 16.24
C ARG A 14 -14.06 2.60 15.44
N TRP A 15 -12.80 3.03 15.33
CA TRP A 15 -12.39 4.13 14.46
C TRP A 15 -12.87 3.89 13.01
N GLN A 16 -12.62 2.72 12.43
CA GLN A 16 -13.05 2.40 11.08
C GLN A 16 -14.57 2.53 10.92
N LEU A 17 -15.33 1.93 11.83
CA LEU A 17 -16.80 2.02 11.83
C LEU A 17 -17.32 3.45 11.94
N LEU A 18 -16.69 4.27 12.79
CA LEU A 18 -17.06 5.66 12.99
C LEU A 18 -16.71 6.50 11.77
N PHE A 19 -15.53 6.27 11.19
CA PHE A 19 -15.07 6.93 9.98
C PHE A 19 -16.01 6.64 8.79
N ASP A 20 -16.37 5.38 8.56
CA ASP A 20 -17.29 4.95 7.49
C ASP A 20 -18.69 5.56 7.67
N ARG A 21 -19.10 5.78 8.92
CA ARG A 21 -20.37 6.44 9.28
C ARG A 21 -20.26 7.97 9.32
N ARG A 22 -19.14 8.54 8.91
CA ARG A 22 -18.84 9.97 8.94
C ARG A 22 -18.92 10.62 10.32
N LYS A 23 -18.75 9.84 11.38
CA LYS A 23 -18.65 10.34 12.76
C LYS A 23 -17.20 10.70 13.10
N PHE A 24 -16.66 11.67 12.35
CA PHE A 24 -15.22 11.95 12.32
C PHE A 24 -14.65 12.41 13.66
N GLU A 25 -15.38 13.22 14.45
CA GLU A 25 -14.88 13.65 15.77
C GLU A 25 -14.74 12.47 16.74
N ASP A 26 -15.66 11.50 16.69
CA ASP A 26 -15.59 10.30 17.51
C ASP A 26 -14.43 9.39 17.04
N ALA A 27 -14.28 9.25 15.71
CA ALA A 27 -13.18 8.51 15.10
C ALA A 27 -11.81 9.11 15.48
N LEU A 28 -11.69 10.44 15.43
CA LEU A 28 -10.46 11.13 15.82
C LEU A 28 -10.06 10.84 17.27
N ARG A 29 -11.04 10.85 18.20
CA ARG A 29 -10.78 10.50 19.60
C ARG A 29 -10.25 9.07 19.77
N ASP A 30 -10.77 8.12 19.02
CA ASP A 30 -10.30 6.74 19.06
C ASP A 30 -8.86 6.60 18.52
N ALA A 31 -8.57 7.22 17.39
CA ALA A 31 -7.22 7.25 16.82
C ALA A 31 -6.21 7.88 17.78
N ASP A 32 -6.55 9.03 18.37
CA ASP A 32 -5.69 9.75 19.32
C ASP A 32 -5.46 8.98 20.63
N SER A 33 -6.44 8.17 21.06
CA SER A 33 -6.31 7.32 22.24
C SER A 33 -5.30 6.17 22.06
N CYS A 34 -4.98 5.78 20.83
CA CYS A 34 -4.08 4.66 20.54
C CYS A 34 -2.60 5.07 20.45
N ASN A 35 -2.30 6.20 19.87
CA ASN A 35 -0.96 6.76 19.64
C ASN A 35 0.07 5.77 19.07
N THR A 36 -0.33 4.93 18.11
CA THR A 36 0.55 4.03 17.36
C THR A 36 0.84 4.61 15.97
N GLU A 37 1.84 4.07 15.26
CA GLU A 37 2.14 4.45 13.87
C GLU A 37 0.90 4.45 12.97
N VAL A 38 0.08 3.40 13.08
CA VAL A 38 -1.15 3.29 12.29
C VAL A 38 -2.19 4.30 12.73
N SER A 39 -2.44 4.43 14.04
CA SER A 39 -3.49 5.31 14.56
C SER A 39 -3.17 6.79 14.33
N ARG A 40 -1.89 7.18 14.35
CA ARG A 40 -1.49 8.55 14.03
C ARG A 40 -1.87 8.93 12.60
N VAL A 41 -1.66 8.02 11.63
CA VAL A 41 -2.09 8.26 10.24
C VAL A 41 -3.62 8.28 10.13
N CYS A 42 -4.32 7.36 10.79
CA CYS A 42 -5.78 7.36 10.87
C CYS A 42 -6.33 8.68 11.45
N GLY A 43 -5.64 9.26 12.45
CA GLY A 43 -5.94 10.60 12.96
C GLY A 43 -5.79 11.68 11.89
N LEU A 44 -4.72 11.65 11.08
CA LEU A 44 -4.52 12.60 9.98
C LEU A 44 -5.57 12.45 8.88
N GLU A 45 -5.91 11.22 8.49
CA GLU A 45 -6.99 10.94 7.53
C GLU A 45 -8.34 11.48 8.03
N THR A 46 -8.58 11.35 9.33
CA THR A 46 -9.79 11.86 9.96
C THR A 46 -9.82 13.40 9.99
N LEU A 47 -8.69 14.03 10.32
CA LEU A 47 -8.55 15.49 10.27
C LEU A 47 -8.75 16.02 8.86
N PHE A 48 -8.27 15.27 7.85
CA PHE A 48 -8.50 15.58 6.46
C PHE A 48 -10.00 15.56 6.10
N ALA A 49 -10.71 14.53 6.54
CA ALA A 49 -12.16 14.44 6.36
C ALA A 49 -12.93 15.56 7.08
N LEU A 50 -12.39 16.09 8.16
CA LEU A 50 -12.90 17.25 8.90
C LEU A 50 -12.51 18.60 8.27
N GLY A 51 -11.62 18.63 7.28
CA GLY A 51 -11.09 19.87 6.68
C GLY A 51 -10.09 20.63 7.56
N ARG A 52 -9.53 19.99 8.60
CA ARG A 52 -8.62 20.61 9.60
C ARG A 52 -7.17 20.57 9.15
N ILE A 53 -6.88 21.19 7.99
CA ILE A 53 -5.59 21.11 7.30
C ILE A 53 -4.42 21.65 8.14
N ASP A 54 -4.56 22.78 8.81
CA ASP A 54 -3.49 23.32 9.65
C ASP A 54 -3.06 22.38 10.78
N GLU A 55 -4.03 21.63 11.34
CA GLU A 55 -3.73 20.66 12.39
C GLU A 55 -2.99 19.45 11.84
N ILE A 56 -3.26 19.04 10.60
CA ILE A 56 -2.50 17.98 9.91
C ILE A 56 -1.02 18.37 9.85
N TYR A 57 -0.68 19.59 9.38
CA TYR A 57 0.70 20.05 9.30
C TYR A 57 1.39 20.05 10.67
N LYS A 58 0.72 20.56 11.70
CA LYS A 58 1.25 20.57 13.07
C LYS A 58 1.52 19.15 13.60
N ARG A 59 0.59 18.21 13.37
CA ARG A 59 0.75 16.82 13.81
C ARG A 59 1.88 16.12 13.08
N ILE A 60 1.99 16.31 11.76
CA ILE A 60 3.12 15.74 10.98
C ILE A 60 4.45 16.30 11.49
N GLU A 61 4.55 17.60 11.78
CA GLU A 61 5.76 18.21 12.31
C GLU A 61 6.19 17.58 13.64
N ILE A 62 5.25 17.33 14.55
CA ILE A 62 5.51 16.74 15.89
C ILE A 62 6.02 15.29 15.76
N VAL A 63 5.52 14.52 14.80
CA VAL A 63 5.81 13.09 14.70
C VAL A 63 6.76 12.72 13.56
N SER A 64 7.28 13.69 12.80
CA SER A 64 8.10 13.47 11.62
C SER A 64 9.34 12.59 11.88
N ASP A 65 10.00 12.76 13.02
CA ASP A 65 11.17 11.97 13.41
C ASP A 65 10.78 10.61 14.01
N LEU A 66 9.61 10.53 14.67
CA LEU A 66 9.11 9.29 15.25
C LEU A 66 8.62 8.32 14.16
N ASP A 67 7.99 8.86 13.14
CA ASP A 67 7.40 8.11 12.01
C ASP A 67 8.25 8.21 10.72
N ASP A 68 9.55 8.45 10.84
CA ASP A 68 10.47 8.71 9.72
C ASP A 68 10.47 7.61 8.64
N LYS A 69 10.13 6.36 9.02
CA LYS A 69 10.04 5.17 8.14
C LYS A 69 8.61 4.68 7.93
N ASN A 70 7.62 5.37 8.47
CA ASN A 70 6.23 5.00 8.30
C ASN A 70 5.77 5.34 6.87
N ILE A 71 5.67 4.32 6.02
CA ILE A 71 5.31 4.47 4.59
C ILE A 71 3.90 5.10 4.43
N ARG A 72 2.94 4.75 5.29
CA ARG A 72 1.60 5.31 5.24
C ARG A 72 1.61 6.80 5.59
N MET A 73 2.41 7.20 6.59
CA MET A 73 2.64 8.61 6.93
C MET A 73 3.30 9.35 5.75
N ALA A 74 4.31 8.75 5.13
CA ALA A 74 4.99 9.31 3.97
C ALA A 74 4.03 9.54 2.80
N ALA A 75 3.19 8.54 2.47
CA ALA A 75 2.20 8.62 1.40
C ALA A 75 1.18 9.73 1.68
N PHE A 76 0.64 9.80 2.91
CA PHE A 76 -0.31 10.83 3.30
C PHE A 76 0.32 12.23 3.28
N SER A 77 1.56 12.35 3.76
CA SER A 77 2.33 13.62 3.74
C SER A 77 2.57 14.13 2.32
N SER A 78 2.93 13.23 1.40
CA SER A 78 3.11 13.57 -0.02
C SER A 78 1.79 14.00 -0.67
N PHE A 79 0.70 13.29 -0.37
CA PHE A 79 -0.64 13.64 -0.85
C PHE A 79 -1.06 15.04 -0.40
N ILE A 80 -0.93 15.35 0.89
CA ILE A 80 -1.28 16.66 1.46
C ILE A 80 -0.38 17.77 0.89
N SER A 81 0.93 17.53 0.76
CA SER A 81 1.87 18.47 0.17
C SER A 81 1.49 18.85 -1.25
N GLU A 82 1.14 17.85 -2.08
CA GLU A 82 0.75 18.09 -3.47
C GLU A 82 -0.58 18.82 -3.56
N ARG A 83 -1.55 18.45 -2.74
CA ARG A 83 -2.87 19.09 -2.73
C ARG A 83 -2.83 20.55 -2.30
N GLU A 84 -2.14 20.85 -1.20
CA GLU A 84 -2.07 22.18 -0.60
C GLU A 84 -0.91 23.03 -1.19
N LYS A 85 -0.11 22.44 -2.10
CA LYS A 85 1.09 23.09 -2.69
C LYS A 85 2.06 23.61 -1.63
N LYS A 86 2.16 22.89 -0.51
CA LYS A 86 3.01 23.24 0.63
C LYS A 86 3.64 21.96 1.19
N ASN A 87 4.96 21.92 1.30
CA ASN A 87 5.67 20.76 1.87
C ASN A 87 5.32 20.55 3.35
N THR A 88 5.21 19.28 3.74
CA THR A 88 5.16 18.86 5.14
C THR A 88 6.57 18.72 5.71
N ALA A 89 6.67 18.52 7.03
CA ALA A 89 7.95 18.24 7.70
C ALA A 89 8.47 16.81 7.47
N HIS A 90 7.64 15.88 6.96
CA HIS A 90 8.02 14.49 6.75
C HIS A 90 8.98 14.34 5.57
N LYS A 91 10.15 13.73 5.80
CA LYS A 91 11.26 13.72 4.84
C LYS A 91 11.41 12.43 4.04
N PHE A 92 10.65 11.40 4.32
CA PHE A 92 10.83 10.07 3.73
C PHE A 92 10.83 10.08 2.20
N CYS A 93 9.80 10.71 1.59
CA CYS A 93 9.72 10.93 0.15
C CYS A 93 8.80 12.11 -0.15
N GLN A 94 9.35 13.31 -0.21
CA GLN A 94 8.56 14.54 -0.40
C GLN A 94 8.01 14.68 -1.81
N ASN A 95 8.70 14.14 -2.81
CA ASN A 95 8.28 14.16 -4.20
C ASN A 95 8.41 12.77 -4.84
N PRO A 96 7.37 11.92 -4.75
CA PRO A 96 7.40 10.56 -5.28
C PRO A 96 7.26 10.47 -6.81
N ILE A 97 6.72 11.49 -7.47
CA ILE A 97 6.41 11.46 -8.91
C ILE A 97 7.62 11.12 -9.78
N PRO A 98 8.81 11.72 -9.59
CA PRO A 98 10.00 11.39 -10.37
C PRO A 98 10.49 9.95 -10.18
N LEU A 99 10.07 9.28 -9.09
CA LEU A 99 10.43 7.90 -8.80
C LEU A 99 9.48 6.88 -9.45
N ILE A 100 8.49 7.33 -10.19
CA ILE A 100 7.62 6.42 -10.96
C ILE A 100 8.43 5.84 -12.13
N HIS A 101 8.34 4.52 -12.30
CA HIS A 101 9.02 3.78 -13.37
C HIS A 101 8.02 2.92 -14.12
N PHE A 102 8.04 3.03 -15.44
CA PHE A 102 7.21 2.24 -16.34
C PHE A 102 8.11 1.44 -17.27
N LYS A 103 7.79 0.18 -17.47
CA LYS A 103 8.45 -0.69 -18.42
C LYS A 103 7.45 -1.61 -19.11
N ASN A 104 7.62 -1.84 -20.39
CA ASN A 104 6.80 -2.79 -21.10
C ASN A 104 7.47 -4.17 -21.08
N ILE A 105 6.69 -5.21 -20.80
CA ILE A 105 7.20 -6.60 -20.76
C ILE A 105 7.82 -7.06 -22.09
N SER A 106 7.43 -6.46 -23.20
CA SER A 106 8.04 -6.71 -24.53
C SER A 106 9.52 -6.37 -24.61
N SER A 107 10.05 -5.57 -23.66
CA SER A 107 11.50 -5.32 -23.56
C SER A 107 12.28 -6.54 -23.06
N HIS A 108 11.63 -7.51 -22.44
CA HIS A 108 12.23 -8.74 -21.91
C HIS A 108 11.89 -9.97 -22.75
N ILE A 109 10.73 -9.96 -23.41
CA ILE A 109 10.20 -11.14 -24.13
C ILE A 109 9.76 -10.73 -25.54
N LYS A 110 10.37 -11.32 -26.55
CA LYS A 110 10.05 -11.03 -27.98
C LYS A 110 8.59 -11.35 -28.31
N GLU A 111 8.07 -12.50 -27.85
CA GLU A 111 6.68 -12.94 -28.05
C GLU A 111 5.82 -12.62 -26.82
N SER A 112 5.86 -11.38 -26.34
CA SER A 112 5.23 -10.97 -25.08
C SER A 112 3.73 -11.22 -25.07
N ASN A 113 3.01 -11.04 -26.17
CA ASN A 113 1.56 -11.31 -26.23
C ASN A 113 1.25 -12.79 -26.03
N LYS A 114 2.03 -13.69 -26.66
CA LYS A 114 1.89 -15.13 -26.46
C LYS A 114 2.17 -15.51 -25.00
N PHE A 115 3.27 -15.00 -24.45
CA PHE A 115 3.62 -15.23 -23.04
C PHE A 115 2.50 -14.78 -22.09
N ILE A 116 1.93 -13.58 -22.29
CA ILE A 116 0.84 -13.05 -21.49
C ILE A 116 -0.41 -13.94 -21.58
N THR A 117 -0.78 -14.36 -22.80
CA THR A 117 -1.93 -15.24 -23.01
C THR A 117 -1.76 -16.57 -22.27
N GLU A 118 -0.61 -17.22 -22.46
CA GLU A 118 -0.30 -18.49 -21.81
C GLU A 118 -0.21 -18.36 -20.27
N LEU A 119 0.28 -17.23 -19.77
CA LEU A 119 0.31 -16.93 -18.33
C LEU A 119 -1.11 -16.75 -17.77
N ILE A 120 -1.99 -16.04 -18.49
CA ILE A 120 -3.40 -15.86 -18.11
C ILE A 120 -4.12 -17.21 -18.10
N ASP A 121 -3.89 -18.07 -19.08
CA ASP A 121 -4.47 -19.41 -19.14
C ASP A 121 -4.02 -20.27 -17.95
N GLU A 122 -2.75 -20.18 -17.55
CA GLU A 122 -2.23 -20.84 -16.36
C GLU A 122 -2.89 -20.30 -15.08
N LEU A 123 -2.98 -18.98 -14.93
CA LEU A 123 -3.60 -18.33 -13.78
C LEU A 123 -5.08 -18.68 -13.66
N ASN A 124 -5.81 -18.82 -14.78
CA ASN A 124 -7.21 -19.20 -14.77
C ASN A 124 -7.47 -20.62 -14.23
N ASN A 125 -6.44 -21.49 -14.23
CA ASN A 125 -6.51 -22.84 -13.66
C ASN A 125 -6.22 -22.87 -12.14
N ILE A 126 -5.81 -21.75 -11.55
CA ILE A 126 -5.54 -21.65 -10.12
C ILE A 126 -6.85 -21.47 -9.37
N LYS A 127 -7.03 -22.26 -8.31
CA LYS A 127 -8.23 -22.16 -7.45
C LYS A 127 -8.34 -20.78 -6.81
N THR A 128 -9.47 -20.14 -7.03
CA THR A 128 -9.83 -18.85 -6.44
C THR A 128 -11.15 -18.94 -5.69
N THR A 129 -11.39 -17.99 -4.78
CA THR A 129 -12.62 -17.87 -3.99
C THR A 129 -13.27 -16.51 -4.29
N TRP A 130 -14.60 -16.50 -4.43
CA TRP A 130 -15.38 -15.27 -4.57
C TRP A 130 -15.37 -14.49 -3.25
N GLU A 131 -15.03 -13.20 -3.31
CA GLU A 131 -15.04 -12.27 -2.16
C GLU A 131 -14.53 -12.92 -0.86
N PRO A 132 -13.28 -13.40 -0.79
CA PRO A 132 -12.81 -14.09 0.41
C PRO A 132 -12.90 -13.15 1.62
N SER A 133 -13.50 -13.61 2.72
CA SER A 133 -13.81 -12.81 3.92
C SER A 133 -12.58 -12.15 4.59
N SER A 134 -11.38 -12.68 4.33
CA SER A 134 -10.12 -12.14 4.86
C SER A 134 -9.40 -11.21 3.88
N LYS A 135 -10.03 -10.83 2.77
CA LYS A 135 -9.42 -10.04 1.69
C LYS A 135 -10.28 -8.83 1.37
N THR A 136 -9.65 -7.86 0.73
CA THR A 136 -10.27 -6.59 0.34
C THR A 136 -10.86 -6.62 -1.07
N THR A 137 -11.00 -7.81 -1.68
CA THR A 137 -11.56 -8.01 -3.02
C THR A 137 -13.09 -7.94 -2.97
N TYR A 138 -13.66 -7.04 -3.75
CA TYR A 138 -15.10 -6.86 -3.92
C TYR A 138 -15.51 -7.13 -5.38
N LYS A 139 -16.61 -7.86 -5.60
CA LYS A 139 -17.06 -8.34 -6.92
C LYS A 139 -15.94 -9.01 -7.72
N GLY A 140 -15.19 -9.90 -7.07
CA GLY A 140 -14.08 -10.60 -7.70
C GLY A 140 -13.72 -11.92 -7.02
N PHE A 141 -12.86 -12.66 -7.70
CA PHE A 141 -12.25 -13.88 -7.20
C PHE A 141 -10.81 -13.61 -6.83
N GLN A 142 -10.31 -14.25 -5.79
CA GLN A 142 -8.92 -14.16 -5.37
C GLN A 142 -8.42 -15.53 -4.89
N THR A 143 -7.12 -15.81 -5.11
CA THR A 143 -6.43 -16.95 -4.49
C THR A 143 -6.46 -16.83 -2.97
N SER A 144 -6.52 -17.97 -2.29
CA SER A 144 -6.47 -18.02 -0.82
C SER A 144 -5.13 -17.52 -0.26
N SER A 145 -5.10 -17.20 1.03
CA SER A 145 -3.94 -16.57 1.68
C SER A 145 -2.71 -17.47 1.79
N ASP A 146 -2.90 -18.78 1.71
CA ASP A 146 -1.85 -19.81 1.74
C ASP A 146 -1.17 -19.98 0.39
N ILE A 147 -1.70 -19.39 -0.69
CA ILE A 147 -1.12 -19.48 -2.02
C ILE A 147 -0.22 -18.26 -2.26
N ASN A 148 1.08 -18.54 -2.46
CA ASN A 148 2.03 -17.59 -3.01
C ASN A 148 2.47 -18.08 -4.39
N LEU A 149 2.10 -17.37 -5.45
CA LEU A 149 2.38 -17.74 -6.84
C LEU A 149 3.88 -17.84 -7.16
N PHE A 150 4.74 -17.20 -6.37
CA PHE A 150 6.20 -17.24 -6.51
C PHE A 150 6.89 -18.26 -5.60
N LEU A 151 6.12 -19.04 -4.83
CA LEU A 151 6.61 -20.17 -4.06
C LEU A 151 6.37 -21.45 -4.89
N ASN A 152 7.43 -22.11 -5.31
CA ASN A 152 7.39 -23.26 -6.25
C ASN A 152 6.66 -22.92 -7.57
N PRO A 153 7.09 -21.85 -8.27
CA PRO A 153 6.43 -21.37 -9.48
C PRO A 153 6.58 -22.34 -10.64
N SER A 154 5.63 -22.33 -11.58
CA SER A 154 5.79 -22.93 -12.90
C SER A 154 6.91 -22.26 -13.69
N GLU A 155 7.28 -22.82 -14.85
CA GLU A 155 8.30 -22.23 -15.73
C GLU A 155 7.94 -20.80 -16.15
N LYS A 156 6.68 -20.53 -16.50
CA LYS A 156 6.20 -19.18 -16.89
C LYS A 156 6.20 -18.21 -15.72
N MET A 157 5.77 -18.69 -14.55
CA MET A 157 5.81 -17.89 -13.31
C MET A 157 7.24 -17.62 -12.84
N MET A 158 8.19 -18.55 -13.07
CA MET A 158 9.63 -18.31 -12.86
C MET A 158 10.15 -17.23 -13.80
N GLN A 159 9.79 -17.28 -15.08
CA GLN A 159 10.17 -16.26 -16.04
C GLN A 159 9.62 -14.89 -15.68
N LEU A 160 8.33 -14.80 -15.28
CA LEU A 160 7.74 -13.56 -14.78
C LEU A 160 8.47 -13.06 -13.52
N LYS A 161 8.75 -13.95 -12.58
CA LYS A 161 9.51 -13.64 -11.36
C LYS A 161 10.88 -13.04 -11.67
N SER A 162 11.61 -13.65 -12.62
CA SER A 162 12.92 -13.15 -13.06
C SER A 162 12.81 -11.74 -13.62
N ILE A 163 11.85 -11.49 -14.51
CA ILE A 163 11.61 -10.17 -15.10
C ILE A 163 11.31 -9.12 -14.00
N ILE A 164 10.48 -9.46 -13.02
CA ILE A 164 10.17 -8.55 -11.92
C ILE A 164 11.42 -8.24 -11.11
N ILE A 165 12.26 -9.23 -10.82
CA ILE A 165 13.51 -9.03 -10.07
C ILE A 165 14.46 -8.13 -10.88
N ASP A 166 14.64 -8.39 -12.17
CA ASP A 166 15.50 -7.59 -13.05
C ASP A 166 15.04 -6.12 -13.10
N GLU A 167 13.72 -5.89 -13.16
CA GLU A 167 13.16 -4.52 -13.14
C GLU A 167 13.29 -3.85 -11.77
N ILE A 168 13.19 -4.58 -10.66
CA ILE A 168 13.44 -4.05 -9.31
C ILE A 168 14.91 -3.62 -9.18
N GLU A 169 15.85 -4.41 -9.68
CA GLU A 169 17.27 -4.08 -9.69
C GLU A 169 17.56 -2.87 -10.59
N ALA A 170 16.99 -2.87 -11.80
CA ALA A 170 17.12 -1.75 -12.74
C ALA A 170 16.54 -0.45 -12.14
N TYR A 171 15.42 -0.54 -11.43
CA TYR A 171 14.82 0.57 -10.69
C TYR A 171 15.78 1.14 -9.64
N TYR A 172 16.35 0.27 -8.80
CA TYR A 172 17.30 0.70 -7.78
C TYR A 172 18.54 1.35 -8.40
N LEU A 173 19.12 0.74 -9.43
CA LEU A 173 20.28 1.30 -10.12
C LEU A 173 20.00 2.68 -10.74
N LYS A 174 18.80 2.87 -11.27
CA LYS A 174 18.36 4.16 -11.84
C LYS A 174 18.26 5.26 -10.77
N PHE A 175 17.75 4.93 -9.59
CA PHE A 175 17.42 5.92 -8.57
C PHE A 175 18.34 5.92 -7.35
N ARG A 176 19.35 5.04 -7.26
CA ARG A 176 20.23 4.86 -6.07
C ARG A 176 20.92 6.13 -5.56
N ASN A 177 21.07 7.13 -6.42
CA ASN A 177 21.68 8.43 -6.06
C ASN A 177 20.62 9.52 -5.81
N HIS A 178 19.34 9.18 -5.81
CA HIS A 178 18.28 10.14 -5.52
C HIS A 178 18.23 10.43 -4.02
N PRO A 179 18.31 11.71 -3.59
CA PRO A 179 18.36 12.08 -2.17
C PRO A 179 16.96 11.94 -1.53
N CYS A 180 16.61 10.74 -1.13
CA CYS A 180 15.30 10.43 -0.58
C CYS A 180 15.41 9.21 0.34
N SER A 181 14.91 9.30 1.56
CA SER A 181 14.98 8.22 2.55
C SER A 181 14.34 6.91 2.05
N TYR A 182 13.37 6.97 1.14
CA TYR A 182 12.84 5.79 0.47
C TYR A 182 13.94 5.01 -0.28
N ILE A 183 14.81 5.68 -1.01
CA ILE A 183 15.93 5.07 -1.75
C ILE A 183 17.08 4.71 -0.80
N GLU A 184 17.40 5.57 0.14
CA GLU A 184 18.48 5.34 1.14
C GLU A 184 18.22 4.12 2.01
N ASN A 185 16.94 3.83 2.32
CA ASN A 185 16.52 2.66 3.08
C ASN A 185 16.13 1.46 2.19
N TRP A 186 16.60 1.42 0.92
CA TRP A 186 16.31 0.30 0.03
C TRP A 186 16.74 -1.03 0.63
N PRO A 187 15.85 -2.06 0.67
CA PRO A 187 16.16 -3.33 1.31
C PRO A 187 17.23 -4.08 0.54
N SER A 188 18.26 -4.59 1.25
CA SER A 188 19.31 -5.43 0.65
C SER A 188 18.82 -6.84 0.28
N LYS A 189 17.70 -7.27 0.86
CA LYS A 189 17.05 -8.57 0.59
C LYS A 189 15.55 -8.39 0.60
N GLY A 190 14.88 -9.06 -0.31
CA GLY A 190 13.42 -9.08 -0.40
C GLY A 190 12.90 -10.41 -0.91
N SER A 191 11.63 -10.69 -0.69
CA SER A 191 10.92 -11.82 -1.27
C SER A 191 9.69 -11.32 -2.01
N LEU A 192 9.38 -11.96 -3.15
CA LEU A 192 8.15 -11.68 -3.89
C LEU A 192 7.02 -12.57 -3.35
N ILE A 193 5.89 -11.94 -3.09
CA ILE A 193 4.64 -12.61 -2.80
C ILE A 193 3.67 -12.27 -3.92
N GLY A 194 3.10 -13.29 -4.55
CA GLY A 194 2.14 -13.13 -5.65
C GLY A 194 0.81 -13.78 -5.33
N TRP A 195 -0.25 -13.09 -5.69
CA TRP A 195 -1.61 -13.62 -5.65
C TRP A 195 -2.35 -13.26 -6.94
N HIS A 196 -3.38 -14.03 -7.26
CA HIS A 196 -4.19 -13.83 -8.45
C HIS A 196 -5.57 -13.29 -8.09
N VAL A 197 -6.00 -12.26 -8.81
CA VAL A 197 -7.31 -11.63 -8.65
C VAL A 197 -7.99 -11.50 -10.01
N VAL A 198 -9.26 -11.90 -10.07
CA VAL A 198 -10.11 -11.69 -11.24
C VAL A 198 -11.29 -10.82 -10.82
N LEU A 199 -11.31 -9.60 -11.25
CA LEU A 199 -12.41 -8.67 -10.97
C LEU A 199 -13.52 -8.81 -12.02
N LYS A 200 -14.76 -8.79 -11.59
CA LYS A 200 -15.93 -8.67 -12.45
C LYS A 200 -16.24 -7.20 -12.71
N GLN A 201 -17.25 -6.92 -13.51
CA GLN A 201 -17.69 -5.56 -13.78
C GLN A 201 -17.98 -4.82 -12.45
N GLN A 202 -17.40 -3.62 -12.28
CA GLN A 202 -17.42 -2.83 -11.05
C GLN A 202 -16.75 -3.50 -9.84
N GLY A 203 -15.92 -4.52 -10.06
CA GLY A 203 -15.11 -5.12 -9.02
C GLY A 203 -13.88 -4.26 -8.72
N TYR A 204 -13.42 -4.30 -7.46
CA TYR A 204 -12.21 -3.58 -7.03
C TYR A 204 -11.55 -4.29 -5.85
N GLN A 205 -10.32 -3.89 -5.57
CA GLN A 205 -9.66 -4.17 -4.29
C GLN A 205 -9.52 -2.85 -3.54
N SER A 206 -9.94 -2.82 -2.28
CA SER A 206 -9.63 -1.69 -1.41
C SER A 206 -8.17 -1.78 -0.93
N PRO A 207 -7.50 -0.65 -0.76
CA PRO A 207 -6.13 -0.59 -0.23
C PRO A 207 -6.03 -1.00 1.24
#